data_1ac9ce9fee1397e97b0d6d850ece23c0
#
_entry.id   1ac9ce9fee1397e97b0d6d850ece23c0
#
_cell.length_a   1.000
_cell.length_b   1.000
_cell.length_c   1.000
_cell.angle_alpha   90.00
_cell.angle_beta   90.00
_cell.angle_gamma   90.00
#
_symmetry.space_group_name_H-M   'P 1'
#
loop_
_entity.id
_entity.type
_entity.pdbx_description
1 polymer ?
#
loop_
_entity_poly.entity_id
_entity_poly.type
_entity_poly.pdbx_seq_one_letter_code
_entity_poly.pdbx_strand_id
1 'polypeptide(L)'
;MKLSILDYNQKIAVSFGWDMNDLILIRWFIDYRNTDEMNEVIFDGKAYYWVNYKKVIEDLPILKIKSKDVLRRRFKKLCDCKILEFRLEKNTKGTFTYYRTGPAYITLVYDMTNPKHHEN
;
A
#
# COMPACT_ATOMS: atom_id res chain seq x y z
N MET A 1 -18.28 -15.84 -6.01
CA MET A 1 -17.30 -15.00 -5.31
C MET A 1 -17.54 -13.55 -5.65
N LYS A 2 -17.49 -12.69 -4.63
CA LYS A 2 -17.51 -11.25 -4.88
C LYS A 2 -16.16 -10.84 -5.47
N LEU A 3 -16.17 -10.23 -6.66
CA LEU A 3 -14.93 -9.95 -7.37
C LEU A 3 -14.10 -8.86 -6.73
N SER A 4 -14.73 -7.83 -6.13
CA SER A 4 -13.99 -6.72 -5.58
C SER A 4 -14.27 -6.49 -4.10
N ILE A 5 -13.22 -6.12 -3.38
CA ILE A 5 -13.27 -5.66 -2.00
C ILE A 5 -12.45 -4.38 -1.95
N LEU A 6 -13.03 -3.28 -1.47
CA LEU A 6 -12.34 -1.99 -1.39
C LEU A 6 -11.74 -1.55 -2.72
N ASP A 7 -12.44 -1.87 -3.82
CA ASP A 7 -12.02 -1.59 -5.20
C ASP A 7 -10.79 -2.42 -5.65
N TYR A 8 -10.46 -3.48 -4.92
CA TYR A 8 -9.36 -4.38 -5.29
C TYR A 8 -9.88 -5.76 -5.66
N ASN A 9 -9.14 -6.43 -6.53
CA ASN A 9 -9.47 -7.77 -6.99
C ASN A 9 -9.26 -8.77 -5.85
N GLN A 10 -10.35 -9.35 -5.34
CA GLN A 10 -10.29 -10.28 -4.22
C GLN A 10 -9.49 -11.53 -4.58
N LYS A 11 -9.67 -12.06 -5.78
CA LYS A 11 -8.95 -13.25 -6.20
C LYS A 11 -7.44 -13.02 -6.22
N ILE A 12 -7.01 -11.87 -6.74
CA ILE A 12 -5.58 -11.52 -6.76
C ILE A 12 -5.06 -11.35 -5.34
N ALA A 13 -5.80 -10.67 -4.47
CA ALA A 13 -5.39 -10.47 -3.09
C ALA A 13 -5.19 -11.80 -2.37
N VAL A 14 -6.13 -12.73 -2.56
CA VAL A 14 -6.02 -14.07 -1.98
C VAL A 14 -4.80 -14.81 -2.53
N SER A 15 -4.51 -14.66 -3.82
CA SER A 15 -3.35 -15.31 -4.44
C SER A 15 -2.02 -14.83 -3.86
N PHE A 16 -1.97 -13.58 -3.37
CA PHE A 16 -0.79 -13.05 -2.67
C PHE A 16 -0.73 -13.46 -1.19
N GLY A 17 -1.76 -14.13 -0.69
CA GLY A 17 -1.82 -14.52 0.72
C GLY A 17 -2.20 -13.38 1.65
N TRP A 18 -2.94 -12.40 1.15
CA TRP A 18 -3.32 -11.22 1.93
C TRP A 18 -4.64 -11.43 2.66
N ASP A 19 -4.78 -10.69 3.78
CA ASP A 19 -6.04 -10.58 4.50
C ASP A 19 -6.63 -9.18 4.31
N MET A 20 -7.76 -8.92 4.98
CA MET A 20 -8.41 -7.61 4.90
C MET A 20 -7.53 -6.48 5.42
N ASN A 21 -6.71 -6.77 6.43
CA ASN A 21 -5.82 -5.73 6.98
C ASN A 21 -4.83 -5.24 5.93
N ASP A 22 -4.34 -6.13 5.09
CA ASP A 22 -3.43 -5.76 4.01
C ASP A 22 -4.13 -4.84 3.00
N LEU A 23 -5.37 -5.18 2.62
CA LEU A 23 -6.14 -4.34 1.69
C LEU A 23 -6.44 -2.97 2.28
N ILE A 24 -6.79 -2.92 3.56
CA ILE A 24 -7.06 -1.66 4.24
C ILE A 24 -5.82 -0.77 4.27
N LEU A 25 -4.64 -1.35 4.51
CA LEU A 25 -3.41 -0.58 4.51
C LEU A 25 -3.09 0.00 3.14
N ILE A 26 -3.27 -0.79 2.08
CA ILE A 26 -3.06 -0.29 0.72
C ILE A 26 -4.06 0.84 0.42
N ARG A 27 -5.33 0.63 0.78
CA ARG A 27 -6.36 1.64 0.55
C ARG A 27 -6.05 2.94 1.31
N TRP A 28 -5.61 2.81 2.56
CA TRP A 28 -5.19 3.96 3.35
C TRP A 28 -4.06 4.74 2.64
N PHE A 29 -3.04 4.02 2.15
CA PHE A 29 -1.91 4.65 1.47
C PHE A 29 -2.37 5.42 0.22
N ILE A 30 -3.18 4.79 -0.62
CA ILE A 30 -3.66 5.42 -1.86
C ILE A 30 -4.53 6.63 -1.57
N ASP A 31 -5.47 6.50 -0.62
CA ASP A 31 -6.37 7.59 -0.29
C ASP A 31 -5.62 8.78 0.29
N TYR A 32 -4.67 8.52 1.20
CA TYR A 32 -3.91 9.59 1.84
C TYR A 32 -2.96 10.26 0.83
N ARG A 33 -2.31 9.48 -0.01
CA ARG A 33 -1.46 10.03 -1.08
C ARG A 33 -2.26 10.99 -1.96
N ASN A 34 -3.51 10.64 -2.27
CA ASN A 34 -4.35 11.45 -3.15
C ASN A 34 -4.88 12.74 -2.49
N THR A 35 -4.68 12.92 -1.19
CA THR A 35 -5.05 14.18 -0.52
C THR A 35 -3.99 15.26 -0.67
N ASP A 36 -2.82 14.93 -1.20
CA ASP A 36 -1.65 15.82 -1.27
C ASP A 36 -1.10 16.24 0.11
N GLU A 37 -1.50 15.54 1.17
CA GLU A 37 -1.02 15.84 2.53
C GLU A 37 0.21 15.03 2.93
N MET A 38 0.57 13.99 2.17
CA MET A 38 1.77 13.22 2.45
C MET A 38 3.01 13.95 1.97
N ASN A 39 4.09 13.82 2.73
CA ASN A 39 5.39 14.36 2.31
C ASN A 39 5.93 13.55 1.13
N GLU A 40 6.12 14.23 0.01
CA GLU A 40 6.63 13.64 -1.22
C GLU A 40 8.13 13.91 -1.36
N VAL A 41 8.87 12.89 -1.77
CA VAL A 41 10.29 13.02 -2.10
C VAL A 41 10.53 12.31 -3.43
N ILE A 42 11.36 12.91 -4.27
CA ILE A 42 11.70 12.33 -5.57
C ILE A 42 13.02 11.58 -5.45
N PHE A 43 12.98 10.28 -5.80
CA PHE A 43 14.17 9.43 -5.91
C PHE A 43 14.24 8.88 -7.33
N ASP A 44 15.34 9.11 -8.02
CA ASP A 44 15.55 8.59 -9.39
C ASP A 44 14.38 8.93 -10.32
N GLY A 45 13.85 10.14 -10.21
CA GLY A 45 12.76 10.61 -11.05
C GLY A 45 11.37 10.09 -10.67
N LYS A 46 11.25 9.36 -9.56
CA LYS A 46 9.97 8.79 -9.12
C LYS A 46 9.54 9.40 -7.79
N ALA A 47 8.25 9.67 -7.65
CA ALA A 47 7.70 10.21 -6.42
C ALA A 47 7.47 9.10 -5.41
N TYR A 48 8.03 9.28 -4.23
CA TYR A 48 7.82 8.42 -3.08
C TYR A 48 7.21 9.24 -1.96
N TYR A 49 6.50 8.59 -1.05
CA TYR A 49 5.75 9.27 0.01
C TYR A 49 6.11 8.69 1.36
N TRP A 50 6.39 9.58 2.32
CA TRP A 50 6.73 9.16 3.68
C TRP A 50 5.50 8.62 4.38
N VAL A 51 5.64 7.40 4.92
CA VAL A 51 4.59 6.80 5.74
C VAL A 51 5.00 6.93 7.20
N ASN A 52 4.21 7.71 7.95
CA ASN A 52 4.35 7.83 9.38
C ASN A 52 3.51 6.72 10.03
N TYR A 53 4.15 5.69 10.57
CA TYR A 53 3.44 4.55 11.14
C TYR A 53 2.54 4.93 12.31
N LYS A 54 2.93 5.94 13.08
CA LYS A 54 2.09 6.45 14.17
C LYS A 54 0.75 6.95 13.62
N LYS A 55 0.78 7.66 12.51
CA LYS A 55 -0.45 8.15 11.88
C LYS A 55 -1.32 7.00 11.37
N VAL A 56 -0.72 5.94 10.83
CA VAL A 56 -1.48 4.77 10.40
C VAL A 56 -2.24 4.17 11.58
N ILE A 57 -1.56 4.02 12.71
CA ILE A 57 -2.17 3.49 13.93
C ILE A 57 -3.33 4.37 14.38
N GLU A 58 -3.14 5.68 14.36
CA GLU A 58 -4.17 6.65 14.76
C GLU A 58 -5.36 6.66 13.81
N ASP A 59 -5.11 6.53 12.51
CA ASP A 59 -6.18 6.58 11.51
C ASP A 59 -6.99 5.28 11.44
N LEU A 60 -6.40 4.15 11.80
CA LEU A 60 -6.99 2.84 11.58
C LEU A 60 -7.08 2.01 12.86
N PRO A 61 -7.81 2.53 13.89
CA PRO A 61 -7.94 1.75 15.14
C PRO A 61 -8.64 0.41 14.96
N ILE A 62 -9.40 0.26 13.88
CA ILE A 62 -10.09 -1.00 13.58
C ILE A 62 -9.10 -2.15 13.33
N LEU A 63 -7.88 -1.85 12.91
CA LEU A 63 -6.87 -2.88 12.69
C LEU A 63 -6.31 -3.44 13.99
N LYS A 64 -6.49 -2.70 15.10
CA LYS A 64 -5.99 -3.09 16.42
C LYS A 64 -4.47 -3.33 16.44
N ILE A 65 -3.76 -2.68 15.54
CA ILE A 65 -2.31 -2.72 15.48
C ILE A 65 -1.76 -1.62 16.38
N LYS A 66 -0.92 -2.00 17.34
CA LYS A 66 -0.37 -1.04 18.32
C LYS A 66 1.14 -0.87 18.17
N SER A 67 1.77 -1.67 17.34
CA SER A 67 3.22 -1.70 17.18
C SER A 67 3.62 -1.24 15.79
N LYS A 68 4.59 -0.32 15.74
CA LYS A 68 5.18 0.11 14.46
C LYS A 68 5.87 -1.05 13.75
N ASP A 69 6.43 -2.00 14.50
CA ASP A 69 7.10 -3.16 13.92
C ASP A 69 6.13 -4.08 13.18
N VAL A 70 4.91 -4.24 13.70
CA VAL A 70 3.88 -5.02 13.02
C VAL A 70 3.53 -4.36 11.68
N LEU A 71 3.36 -3.03 11.67
CA LEU A 71 3.09 -2.30 10.44
C LEU A 71 4.23 -2.42 9.45
N ARG A 72 5.46 -2.26 9.93
CA ARG A 72 6.64 -2.36 9.06
C ARG A 72 6.70 -3.70 8.36
N ARG A 73 6.39 -4.78 9.06
CA ARG A 73 6.36 -6.13 8.48
C ARG A 73 5.25 -6.28 7.45
N ARG A 74 4.08 -5.71 7.69
CA ARG A 74 2.99 -5.75 6.72
C ARG A 74 3.34 -4.96 5.46
N PHE A 75 3.90 -3.75 5.61
CA PHE A 75 4.36 -2.98 4.46
C PHE A 75 5.47 -3.69 3.69
N LYS A 76 6.39 -4.36 4.41
CA LYS A 76 7.43 -5.16 3.75
C LYS A 76 6.83 -6.27 2.91
N LYS A 77 5.83 -6.96 3.41
CA LYS A 77 5.12 -7.99 2.67
C LYS A 77 4.52 -7.43 1.38
N LEU A 78 3.95 -6.24 1.43
CA LEU A 78 3.40 -5.59 0.25
C LEU A 78 4.49 -5.23 -0.76
N CYS A 79 5.68 -4.87 -0.29
CA CYS A 79 6.82 -4.61 -1.16
C CYS A 79 7.37 -5.90 -1.77
N ASP A 80 7.39 -6.98 -1.01
CA ASP A 80 7.85 -8.28 -1.51
C ASP A 80 6.98 -8.77 -2.67
N CYS A 81 5.70 -8.43 -2.65
CA CYS A 81 4.76 -8.75 -3.73
C CYS A 81 4.76 -7.73 -4.88
N LYS A 82 5.61 -6.71 -4.81
CA LYS A 82 5.70 -5.64 -5.82
C LYS A 82 4.44 -4.77 -5.92
N ILE A 83 3.58 -4.81 -4.92
CA ILE A 83 2.43 -3.90 -4.85
C ILE A 83 2.87 -2.51 -4.44
N LEU A 84 3.85 -2.43 -3.54
CA LEU A 84 4.53 -1.21 -3.18
C LEU A 84 6.03 -1.34 -3.45
N GLU A 85 6.70 -0.22 -3.53
CA GLU A 85 8.15 -0.13 -3.54
C GLU A 85 8.56 0.82 -2.43
N PHE A 86 9.77 0.66 -1.88
CA PHE A 86 10.21 1.52 -0.81
C PHE A 86 11.63 2.03 -0.99
N ARG A 87 11.92 3.14 -0.32
CA ARG A 87 13.27 3.67 -0.17
C ARG A 87 13.46 4.08 1.29
N LEU A 88 14.64 3.79 1.82
CA LEU A 88 15.02 4.19 3.16
C LEU A 88 15.95 5.38 3.08
N GLU A 89 15.73 6.33 3.98
CA GLU A 89 16.64 7.45 4.15
C GLU A 89 17.01 7.56 5.61
N LYS A 90 18.32 7.55 5.90
CA LYS A 90 18.85 7.72 7.26
C LYS A 90 19.55 9.05 7.37
N ASN A 91 19.22 9.79 8.41
CA ASN A 91 19.86 11.06 8.70
C ASN A 91 19.94 11.25 10.21
N THR A 92 20.40 12.44 10.66
CA THR A 92 20.57 12.74 12.08
C THR A 92 19.26 12.69 12.87
N LYS A 93 18.11 12.81 12.19
CA LYS A 93 16.79 12.78 12.82
C LYS A 93 16.21 11.39 12.92
N GLY A 94 16.83 10.39 12.28
CA GLY A 94 16.36 9.01 12.32
C GLY A 94 16.31 8.35 10.95
N THR A 95 15.54 7.28 10.90
CA THR A 95 15.32 6.52 9.67
C THR A 95 13.90 6.76 9.18
N PHE A 96 13.79 7.11 7.90
CA PHE A 96 12.50 7.39 7.28
C PHE A 96 12.29 6.44 6.11
N THR A 97 11.11 5.85 6.03
CA THR A 97 10.74 4.95 4.94
C THR A 97 9.71 5.64 4.06
N TYR A 98 10.01 5.68 2.76
CA TYR A 98 9.15 6.26 1.75
C TYR A 98 8.64 5.17 0.84
N TYR A 99 7.37 5.25 0.44
CA TYR A 99 6.72 4.24 -0.37
C TYR A 99 6.09 4.83 -1.62
N ARG A 100 5.98 4.00 -2.64
CA ARG A 100 5.19 4.28 -3.83
C ARG A 100 4.54 3.00 -4.30
N THR A 101 3.56 3.12 -5.22
CA THR A 101 2.97 1.93 -5.82
C THR A 101 4.00 1.21 -6.69
N GLY A 102 4.06 -0.11 -6.57
CA GLY A 102 4.94 -0.94 -7.37
C GLY A 102 4.28 -1.41 -8.66
N PRO A 103 5.03 -2.12 -9.50
CA PRO A 103 4.53 -2.55 -10.82
C PRO A 103 3.35 -3.51 -10.73
N ALA A 104 3.21 -4.27 -9.65
CA ALA A 104 2.11 -5.22 -9.52
C ALA A 104 0.81 -4.58 -9.02
N TYR A 105 0.85 -3.33 -8.59
CA TYR A 105 -0.36 -2.65 -8.10
C TYR A 105 -1.46 -2.63 -9.17
N ILE A 106 -1.07 -2.45 -10.42
CA ILE A 106 -2.02 -2.35 -11.52
C ILE A 106 -2.84 -3.64 -11.71
N THR A 107 -2.24 -4.81 -11.45
CA THR A 107 -2.96 -6.08 -11.56
C THR A 107 -4.05 -6.19 -10.51
N LEU A 108 -3.85 -5.57 -9.35
CA LEU A 108 -4.82 -5.58 -8.28
C LEU A 108 -6.07 -4.76 -8.63
N VAL A 109 -5.91 -3.77 -9.49
CA VAL A 109 -6.99 -2.85 -9.87
C VAL A 109 -7.62 -3.24 -11.19
N TYR A 110 -6.82 -3.50 -12.21
CA TYR A 110 -7.30 -3.65 -13.58
C TYR A 110 -8.00 -4.96 -13.87
N ASP A 111 -7.45 -6.08 -13.40
CA ASP A 111 -8.01 -7.39 -13.74
C ASP A 111 -9.40 -7.59 -13.21
N MET A 112 -9.78 -6.82 -12.20
CA MET A 112 -11.06 -6.91 -11.59
C MET A 112 -12.11 -6.04 -12.27
N THR A 113 -11.70 -4.88 -12.71
CA THR A 113 -12.62 -3.76 -12.89
C THR A 113 -13.42 -3.83 -14.17
N ASN A 114 -12.96 -4.59 -15.16
CA ASN A 114 -13.62 -4.57 -16.44
C ASN A 114 -13.51 -5.92 -17.15
N PRO A 115 -14.45 -6.84 -16.90
CA PRO A 115 -14.45 -8.12 -17.61
C PRO A 115 -14.47 -7.96 -19.13
N LYS A 116 -15.13 -6.93 -19.64
CA LYS A 116 -15.16 -6.65 -21.07
C LYS A 116 -13.81 -6.27 -21.63
N HIS A 117 -12.96 -5.72 -20.77
CA HIS A 117 -11.60 -5.40 -21.16
C HIS A 117 -10.85 -6.64 -21.61
N HIS A 118 -11.14 -7.79 -21.00
CA HIS A 118 -10.52 -9.05 -21.35
C HIS A 118 -11.19 -9.71 -22.56
N GLU A 119 -12.40 -9.37 -22.86
CA GLU A 119 -13.15 -9.90 -23.98
C GLU A 119 -12.74 -9.27 -25.30
N ASN A 120 -12.19 -8.11 -25.24
CA ASN A 120 -11.78 -7.36 -26.43
C ASN A 120 -10.32 -7.66 -26.83
#